data_d24fc9a6f4547ace87333899bcdbcb8b
#
_entry.id   d24fc9a6f4547ace87333899bcdbcb8b
#
_cell.length_a   1.000
_cell.length_b   1.000
_cell.length_c   1.000
_cell.angle_alpha   90.00
_cell.angle_beta   90.00
_cell.angle_gamma   90.00
#
_symmetry.space_group_name_H-M   'P 1'
#
loop_
_entity.id
_entity.type
_entity.pdbx_description
1 polymer ?
#
loop_
_entity_poly.entity_id
_entity_poly.type
_entity_poly.pdbx_seq_one_letter_code
_entity_poly.pdbx_strand_id
1 'polypeptide(L)'
;NRERLLLISVFSNQIPELSTIYWSEALVPTNFTNGEFLQAPTSQTIRAIGFINSDLVVRFAASERVFRYTGDAFAPFRWDSTNNIWACDANYSSINCDSWFSTVGRPAIVGSDAVNVKRVDEIIPDFTEPTRLSNQTPVPFMNQTSIGQCYGERFDDLKEGWLCYNSSPQDQTEITASDHVLAFNYLDS
;
A
#
# COMPACT_ATOMS: atom_id res chain seq x y z
N ASN A 1 25.73 6.23 3.85
CA ASN A 1 24.45 6.84 3.44
C ASN A 1 24.58 7.29 1.99
N ARG A 2 23.88 6.64 1.11
CA ARG A 2 23.87 6.97 -0.32
C ARG A 2 22.43 7.38 -0.67
N GLU A 3 22.13 8.65 -0.45
CA GLU A 3 20.82 9.21 -0.78
C GLU A 3 20.62 9.13 -2.30
N ARG A 4 19.50 8.55 -2.70
CA ARG A 4 19.07 8.45 -4.09
C ARG A 4 17.62 8.89 -4.18
N LEU A 5 17.26 9.57 -5.23
CA LEU A 5 15.87 9.84 -5.57
C LEU A 5 15.32 8.63 -6.35
N LEU A 6 14.13 8.18 -5.98
CA LEU A 6 13.40 7.14 -6.71
C LEU A 6 12.26 7.79 -7.50
N LEU A 7 12.12 7.38 -8.76
CA LEU A 7 10.97 7.71 -9.60
C LEU A 7 10.18 6.43 -9.87
N ILE A 8 8.89 6.47 -9.60
CA ILE A 8 8.01 5.30 -9.64
C ILE A 8 6.83 5.61 -10.56
N SER A 9 6.43 4.64 -11.37
CA SER A 9 5.30 4.75 -12.29
C SER A 9 5.43 5.94 -13.24
N VAL A 10 6.56 6.07 -13.90
CA VAL A 10 6.87 7.14 -14.85
C VAL A 10 6.32 6.85 -16.25
N PHE A 11 6.29 7.89 -17.08
CA PHE A 11 6.07 7.76 -18.53
C PHE A 11 7.42 7.90 -19.24
N SER A 12 7.80 6.88 -19.99
CA SER A 12 8.96 6.92 -20.86
C SER A 12 8.48 6.96 -22.32
N ASN A 13 8.85 8.00 -23.06
CA ASN A 13 8.42 8.19 -24.44
C ASN A 13 6.89 8.05 -24.66
N GLN A 14 6.10 8.60 -23.72
CA GLN A 14 4.63 8.51 -23.70
C GLN A 14 4.07 7.10 -23.39
N ILE A 15 4.92 6.13 -23.08
CA ILE A 15 4.50 4.80 -22.65
C ILE A 15 4.53 4.75 -21.12
N PRO A 16 3.42 4.33 -20.46
CA PRO A 16 3.39 4.21 -19.02
C PRO A 16 4.22 3.00 -18.56
N GLU A 17 5.21 3.23 -17.71
CA GLU A 17 6.03 2.19 -17.10
C GLU A 17 5.57 1.94 -15.66
N LEU A 18 4.43 1.30 -15.53
CA LEU A 18 3.68 1.20 -14.28
C LEU A 18 4.26 0.23 -13.24
N SER A 19 5.28 -0.57 -13.63
CA SER A 19 5.95 -1.55 -12.77
C SER A 19 7.46 -1.30 -12.62
N THR A 20 7.95 -0.14 -13.05
CA THR A 20 9.38 0.18 -13.07
C THR A 20 9.72 1.21 -12.02
N ILE A 21 10.86 1.04 -11.35
CA ILE A 21 11.46 2.02 -10.46
C ILE A 21 12.79 2.46 -11.06
N TYR A 22 12.94 3.77 -11.23
CA TYR A 22 14.18 4.43 -11.62
C TYR A 22 14.85 5.02 -10.38
N TRP A 23 16.17 5.13 -10.40
CA TRP A 23 16.92 5.79 -9.33
C TRP A 23 18.00 6.71 -9.87
N SER A 24 18.27 7.77 -9.12
CA SER A 24 19.35 8.71 -9.41
C SER A 24 20.72 8.17 -9.05
N GLU A 25 21.77 8.78 -9.52
CA GLU A 25 23.10 8.60 -8.95
C GLU A 25 23.11 8.91 -7.44
N ALA A 26 24.02 8.26 -6.74
CA ALA A 26 24.20 8.50 -5.30
C ALA A 26 24.63 9.96 -5.06
N LEU A 27 23.94 10.65 -4.18
CA LEU A 27 24.20 12.06 -3.82
C LEU A 27 23.94 13.09 -4.95
N VAL A 28 23.45 12.65 -6.11
CA VAL A 28 23.08 13.53 -7.22
C VAL A 28 21.64 13.26 -7.64
N PRO A 29 20.66 13.77 -6.91
CA PRO A 29 19.25 13.39 -7.07
C PRO A 29 18.64 13.80 -8.43
N THR A 30 19.28 14.68 -9.16
CA THR A 30 18.82 15.12 -10.48
C THR A 30 19.45 14.36 -11.65
N ASN A 31 20.42 13.46 -11.37
CA ASN A 31 21.09 12.70 -12.41
C ASN A 31 20.52 11.29 -12.55
N PHE A 32 19.81 11.04 -13.66
CA PHE A 32 19.25 9.76 -14.09
C PHE A 32 19.86 9.30 -15.43
N THR A 33 21.02 9.86 -15.82
CA THR A 33 21.58 9.72 -17.17
C THR A 33 22.02 8.31 -17.54
N ASN A 34 22.29 7.45 -16.58
CA ASN A 34 22.78 6.10 -16.86
C ASN A 34 21.66 5.07 -17.02
N GLY A 35 20.39 5.50 -17.09
CA GLY A 35 19.28 4.58 -17.31
C GLY A 35 19.12 3.53 -16.22
N GLU A 36 19.52 3.86 -14.99
CA GLU A 36 19.44 2.95 -13.86
C GLU A 36 17.99 2.75 -13.46
N PHE A 37 17.45 1.60 -13.81
CA PHE A 37 16.10 1.19 -13.49
C PHE A 37 16.00 -0.31 -13.29
N LEU A 38 14.97 -0.74 -12.61
CA LEU A 38 14.63 -2.15 -12.45
C LEU A 38 13.12 -2.34 -12.56
N GLN A 39 12.71 -3.09 -13.56
CA GLN A 39 11.33 -3.48 -13.72
C GLN A 39 10.99 -4.59 -12.73
N ALA A 40 9.85 -4.50 -12.07
CA ALA A 40 9.35 -5.58 -11.24
C ALA A 40 9.04 -6.80 -12.10
N PRO A 41 9.30 -8.03 -11.61
CA PRO A 41 8.97 -9.26 -12.33
C PRO A 41 7.46 -9.55 -12.29
N THR A 42 6.68 -8.56 -12.71
CA THR A 42 5.22 -8.59 -12.83
C THR A 42 4.77 -7.53 -13.83
N SER A 43 3.67 -7.78 -14.51
CA SER A 43 2.99 -6.80 -15.38
C SER A 43 1.99 -5.92 -14.63
N GLN A 44 1.87 -6.10 -13.32
CA GLN A 44 0.91 -5.35 -12.51
C GLN A 44 1.39 -3.93 -12.23
N THR A 45 0.44 -3.01 -12.12
CA THR A 45 0.70 -1.62 -11.77
C THR A 45 1.07 -1.49 -10.28
N ILE A 46 2.05 -0.66 -9.98
CA ILE A 46 2.35 -0.20 -8.62
C ILE A 46 1.17 0.64 -8.12
N ARG A 47 0.64 0.29 -6.96
CA ARG A 47 -0.53 0.92 -6.34
C ARG A 47 -0.18 1.72 -5.10
N ALA A 48 0.69 1.18 -4.26
CA ALA A 48 1.11 1.82 -3.02
C ALA A 48 2.56 1.48 -2.70
N ILE A 49 3.20 2.34 -1.95
CA ILE A 49 4.56 2.16 -1.46
C ILE A 49 4.64 2.54 0.02
N GLY A 50 5.52 1.88 0.74
CA GLY A 50 5.85 2.20 2.11
C GLY A 50 7.31 1.88 2.41
N PHE A 51 7.86 2.56 3.40
CA PHE A 51 9.21 2.26 3.88
C PHE A 51 9.12 1.55 5.22
N ILE A 52 9.79 0.41 5.33
CA ILE A 52 9.95 -0.34 6.56
C ILE A 52 11.45 -0.46 6.82
N ASN A 53 11.95 0.23 7.81
CA ASN A 53 13.39 0.42 8.05
C ASN A 53 14.07 1.02 6.81
N SER A 54 14.90 0.24 6.12
CA SER A 54 15.61 0.64 4.89
C SER A 54 15.04 0.03 3.62
N ASP A 55 14.02 -0.80 3.73
CA ASP A 55 13.40 -1.51 2.63
C ASP A 55 12.20 -0.75 2.09
N LEU A 56 12.07 -0.66 0.78
CA LEU A 56 10.88 -0.12 0.13
C LEU A 56 9.91 -1.26 -0.18
N VAL A 57 8.80 -1.30 0.55
CA VAL A 57 7.70 -2.23 0.28
C VAL A 57 6.83 -1.65 -0.82
N VAL A 58 6.60 -2.44 -1.86
CA VAL A 58 5.83 -2.02 -3.04
C VAL A 58 4.65 -2.96 -3.23
N ARG A 59 3.46 -2.38 -3.20
CA ARG A 59 2.22 -3.10 -3.45
C ARG A 59 1.74 -2.88 -4.88
N PHE A 60 1.39 -3.99 -5.49
CA PHE A 60 0.79 -4.07 -6.81
C PHE A 60 -0.70 -4.39 -6.69
N ALA A 61 -1.36 -4.51 -7.84
CA ALA A 61 -2.78 -4.83 -7.88
C ALA A 61 -3.13 -6.21 -7.28
N ALA A 62 -2.19 -7.18 -7.26
CA ALA A 62 -2.43 -8.51 -6.72
C ALA A 62 -1.20 -9.14 -6.04
N SER A 63 -0.17 -8.37 -5.72
CA SER A 63 1.04 -8.90 -5.09
C SER A 63 1.76 -7.81 -4.30
N GLU A 64 2.71 -8.25 -3.47
CA GLU A 64 3.66 -7.39 -2.78
C GLU A 64 5.08 -7.85 -3.08
N ARG A 65 5.99 -6.88 -3.19
CA ARG A 65 7.42 -7.10 -3.33
C ARG A 65 8.20 -6.08 -2.52
N VAL A 66 9.40 -6.46 -2.15
CA VAL A 66 10.35 -5.55 -1.50
C VAL A 66 11.42 -5.16 -2.51
N PHE A 67 11.62 -3.86 -2.66
CA PHE A 67 12.71 -3.28 -3.42
C PHE A 67 13.83 -2.94 -2.47
N ARG A 68 14.86 -3.77 -2.47
CA ARG A 68 15.91 -3.77 -1.45
C ARG A 68 17.23 -3.26 -2.00
N TYR A 69 17.90 -2.40 -1.21
CA TYR A 69 19.26 -1.98 -1.50
C TYR A 69 20.25 -3.11 -1.16
N THR A 70 21.10 -3.48 -2.12
CA THR A 70 22.05 -4.60 -2.00
C THR A 70 23.41 -4.19 -1.46
N GLY A 71 23.78 -2.91 -1.60
CA GLY A 71 25.13 -2.42 -1.35
C GLY A 71 26.12 -2.63 -2.49
N ASP A 72 25.76 -3.38 -3.53
CA ASP A 72 26.57 -3.58 -4.72
C ASP A 72 26.55 -2.32 -5.61
N ALA A 73 27.71 -1.94 -6.14
CA ALA A 73 27.84 -0.78 -7.00
C ALA A 73 27.25 -0.99 -8.41
N PHE A 74 27.28 -2.23 -8.90
CA PHE A 74 26.79 -2.59 -10.25
C PHE A 74 25.32 -3.01 -10.26
N ALA A 75 24.84 -3.58 -9.15
CA ALA A 75 23.45 -3.99 -8.97
C ALA A 75 22.92 -3.46 -7.63
N PRO A 76 22.71 -2.13 -7.50
CA PRO A 76 22.44 -1.50 -6.21
C PRO A 76 21.10 -1.89 -5.62
N PHE A 77 20.17 -2.38 -6.44
CA PHE A 77 18.83 -2.80 -5.99
C PHE A 77 18.45 -4.15 -6.56
N ARG A 78 17.54 -4.82 -5.83
CA ARG A 78 16.89 -6.05 -6.30
C ARG A 78 15.45 -6.12 -5.84
N TRP A 79 14.68 -6.96 -6.53
CA TRP A 79 13.32 -7.31 -6.11
C TRP A 79 13.33 -8.62 -5.32
N ASP A 80 12.73 -8.60 -4.13
CA ASP A 80 12.39 -9.78 -3.35
C ASP A 80 10.87 -9.95 -3.33
N SER A 81 10.36 -11.17 -3.46
CA SER A 81 8.92 -11.45 -3.39
C SER A 81 8.54 -11.77 -1.96
N THR A 82 7.50 -11.14 -1.45
CA THR A 82 6.96 -11.45 -0.12
C THR A 82 5.64 -12.20 -0.21
N ASN A 83 4.76 -11.80 -1.14
CA ASN A 83 3.42 -12.36 -1.24
C ASN A 83 2.83 -12.15 -2.64
N ASN A 84 2.00 -13.10 -3.07
CA ASN A 84 1.29 -13.06 -4.36
C ASN A 84 -0.24 -13.20 -4.20
N ILE A 85 -0.79 -12.93 -3.02
CA ILE A 85 -2.19 -13.19 -2.71
C ILE A 85 -2.93 -11.89 -2.40
N TRP A 86 -2.28 -10.97 -1.69
CA TRP A 86 -2.91 -9.77 -1.19
C TRP A 86 -2.68 -8.59 -2.12
N ALA A 87 -3.78 -7.95 -2.52
CA ALA A 87 -3.82 -6.82 -3.42
C ALA A 87 -3.85 -5.47 -2.68
N CYS A 88 -3.54 -4.40 -3.42
CA CYS A 88 -3.88 -3.05 -3.05
C CYS A 88 -4.84 -2.48 -4.10
N ASP A 89 -6.07 -2.19 -3.69
CA ASP A 89 -7.09 -1.60 -4.58
C ASP A 89 -7.27 -0.09 -4.36
N ALA A 90 -6.86 0.40 -3.19
CA ALA A 90 -6.98 1.80 -2.79
C ALA A 90 -5.61 2.48 -2.75
N ASN A 91 -5.27 3.21 -3.80
CA ASN A 91 -3.94 3.83 -3.96
C ASN A 91 -3.57 4.81 -2.84
N TYR A 92 -4.55 5.44 -2.22
CA TYR A 92 -4.36 6.46 -1.17
C TYR A 92 -4.59 5.93 0.25
N SER A 93 -4.79 4.62 0.41
CA SER A 93 -5.02 4.01 1.72
C SER A 93 -3.75 3.63 2.47
N SER A 94 -2.59 3.96 1.92
CA SER A 94 -1.32 3.55 2.50
C SER A 94 -1.01 4.28 3.79
N ILE A 95 -0.74 3.52 4.86
CA ILE A 95 -0.30 4.04 6.14
C ILE A 95 1.02 3.38 6.51
N ASN A 96 2.05 4.19 6.67
CA ASN A 96 3.39 3.74 7.05
C ASN A 96 3.53 3.82 8.57
N CYS A 97 3.55 2.66 9.22
CA CYS A 97 3.58 2.53 10.68
C CYS A 97 4.95 2.00 11.10
N ASP A 98 5.91 2.85 11.36
CA ASP A 98 7.29 2.54 11.79
C ASP A 98 7.86 1.15 11.36
N SER A 99 7.35 0.07 11.95
CA SER A 99 7.78 -1.31 11.70
C SER A 99 6.95 -2.09 10.69
N TRP A 100 5.84 -1.52 10.21
CA TRP A 100 4.95 -2.18 9.26
C TRP A 100 4.24 -1.15 8.36
N PHE A 101 3.67 -1.64 7.27
CA PHE A 101 3.01 -0.85 6.26
C PHE A 101 1.64 -1.44 5.93
N SER A 102 0.58 -0.64 6.00
CA SER A 102 -0.77 -1.08 5.71
C SER A 102 -1.34 -0.46 4.45
N THR A 103 -2.22 -1.21 3.80
CA THR A 103 -3.04 -0.74 2.67
C THR A 103 -4.40 -1.43 2.67
N VAL A 104 -5.33 -0.88 1.94
CA VAL A 104 -6.63 -1.50 1.69
C VAL A 104 -6.63 -2.22 0.36
N GLY A 105 -6.98 -3.50 0.39
CA GLY A 105 -7.18 -4.33 -0.78
C GLY A 105 -8.49 -5.13 -0.65
N ARG A 106 -8.82 -5.93 -1.65
CA ARG A 106 -9.96 -6.85 -1.57
C ARG A 106 -9.52 -8.21 -1.07
N PRO A 107 -10.17 -8.75 -0.05
CA PRO A 107 -11.32 -8.22 0.69
C PRO A 107 -10.95 -7.51 2.00
N ALA A 108 -9.69 -7.11 2.22
CA ALA A 108 -9.17 -6.87 3.55
C ALA A 108 -8.26 -5.65 3.68
N ILE A 109 -8.08 -5.15 4.89
CA ILE A 109 -6.93 -4.31 5.23
C ILE A 109 -5.74 -5.24 5.45
N VAL A 110 -4.63 -4.93 4.78
CA VAL A 110 -3.46 -5.80 4.75
C VAL A 110 -2.25 -5.05 5.28
N GLY A 111 -1.60 -5.62 6.28
CA GLY A 111 -0.34 -5.15 6.84
C GLY A 111 0.85 -6.00 6.38
N SER A 112 2.02 -5.38 6.26
CA SER A 112 3.29 -6.06 5.95
C SER A 112 4.43 -5.50 6.79
N ASP A 113 5.32 -6.39 7.23
CA ASP A 113 6.58 -6.05 7.88
C ASP A 113 7.81 -6.26 6.95
N ALA A 114 7.58 -6.27 5.64
CA ALA A 114 8.56 -6.57 4.59
C ALA A 114 8.99 -8.05 4.50
N VAL A 115 8.47 -8.91 5.37
CA VAL A 115 8.72 -10.37 5.38
C VAL A 115 7.42 -11.14 5.34
N ASN A 116 6.48 -10.74 6.19
CA ASN A 116 5.17 -11.36 6.33
C ASN A 116 4.08 -10.38 5.92
N VAL A 117 3.03 -10.92 5.36
CA VAL A 117 1.81 -10.17 5.02
C VAL A 117 0.63 -10.80 5.76
N LYS A 118 -0.11 -9.97 6.48
CA LYS A 118 -1.25 -10.39 7.31
C LYS A 118 -2.46 -9.50 7.07
N ARG A 119 -3.63 -10.04 7.31
CA ARG A 119 -4.84 -9.23 7.48
C ARG A 119 -4.77 -8.51 8.82
N VAL A 120 -5.02 -7.22 8.81
CA VAL A 120 -5.09 -6.38 10.02
C VAL A 120 -6.52 -6.30 10.55
N ASP A 121 -7.49 -6.43 9.66
CA ASP A 121 -8.92 -6.35 9.99
C ASP A 121 -9.50 -7.65 10.59
N GLU A 122 -8.72 -8.71 10.72
CA GLU A 122 -9.19 -9.96 11.36
C GLU A 122 -9.61 -9.78 12.82
N ILE A 123 -9.05 -8.79 13.50
CA ILE A 123 -9.42 -8.46 14.88
C ILE A 123 -10.69 -7.61 14.98
N ILE A 124 -11.21 -7.13 13.86
CA ILE A 124 -12.42 -6.31 13.79
C ILE A 124 -13.52 -7.18 13.21
N PRO A 125 -14.42 -7.72 14.04
CA PRO A 125 -15.54 -8.53 13.56
C PRO A 125 -16.33 -7.73 12.52
N ASP A 126 -16.64 -8.36 11.40
CA ASP A 126 -17.57 -7.85 10.39
C ASP A 126 -17.14 -6.62 9.61
N PHE A 127 -15.87 -6.25 9.68
CA PHE A 127 -15.38 -5.05 8.98
C PHE A 127 -15.51 -5.17 7.45
N THR A 128 -15.29 -6.35 6.89
CA THR A 128 -15.35 -6.58 5.43
C THR A 128 -16.54 -7.42 5.00
N GLU A 129 -17.24 -8.07 5.94
CA GLU A 129 -18.41 -8.89 5.68
C GLU A 129 -19.54 -8.55 6.67
N PRO A 130 -20.77 -8.30 6.21
CA PRO A 130 -21.88 -8.01 7.10
C PRO A 130 -22.26 -9.26 7.86
N THR A 131 -21.94 -9.36 9.14
CA THR A 131 -22.52 -10.38 10.00
C THR A 131 -23.96 -10.02 10.27
N ARG A 132 -24.88 -10.75 9.69
CA ARG A 132 -26.28 -10.66 10.06
C ARG A 132 -26.50 -11.38 11.38
N LEU A 133 -26.24 -10.69 12.46
CA LEU A 133 -26.84 -11.07 13.73
C LEU A 133 -28.34 -10.74 13.62
N SER A 134 -29.17 -11.77 13.63
CA SER A 134 -30.62 -11.61 13.58
C SER A 134 -31.05 -10.62 14.67
N ASN A 135 -31.67 -9.52 14.26
CA ASN A 135 -32.23 -8.42 15.07
C ASN A 135 -31.25 -7.30 15.50
N GLN A 136 -30.05 -7.20 14.99
CA GLN A 136 -29.19 -6.04 15.21
C GLN A 136 -29.01 -5.22 13.93
N THR A 137 -28.86 -3.90 14.08
CA THR A 137 -28.46 -3.01 12.99
C THR A 137 -27.10 -3.46 12.47
N PRO A 138 -26.92 -3.67 11.15
CA PRO A 138 -25.64 -4.08 10.61
C PRO A 138 -24.55 -3.09 11.05
N VAL A 139 -23.43 -3.63 11.54
CA VAL A 139 -22.23 -2.80 11.78
C VAL A 139 -21.80 -2.23 10.45
N PRO A 140 -21.43 -0.93 10.38
CA PRO A 140 -20.90 -0.35 9.16
C PRO A 140 -19.65 -1.10 8.71
N PHE A 141 -19.71 -1.71 7.55
CA PHE A 141 -18.59 -2.40 6.94
C PHE A 141 -18.12 -1.66 5.68
N MET A 142 -16.89 -1.89 5.29
CA MET A 142 -16.31 -1.23 4.13
C MET A 142 -17.01 -1.67 2.84
N ASN A 143 -17.51 -0.71 2.09
CA ASN A 143 -18.13 -0.96 0.79
C ASN A 143 -17.07 -1.38 -0.24
N GLN A 144 -17.18 -2.62 -0.71
CA GLN A 144 -16.23 -3.20 -1.67
C GLN A 144 -16.27 -2.54 -3.06
N THR A 145 -17.36 -1.87 -3.42
CA THR A 145 -17.49 -1.15 -4.69
C THR A 145 -16.70 0.14 -4.69
N SER A 146 -16.61 0.81 -3.53
CA SER A 146 -15.92 2.09 -3.35
C SER A 146 -14.53 1.97 -2.72
N ILE A 147 -13.99 0.76 -2.64
CA ILE A 147 -12.71 0.50 -1.98
C ILE A 147 -11.56 1.38 -2.51
N GLY A 148 -11.58 1.71 -3.78
CA GLY A 148 -10.57 2.59 -4.40
C GLY A 148 -10.59 4.04 -3.89
N GLN A 149 -11.63 4.44 -3.15
CA GLN A 149 -11.78 5.77 -2.55
C GLN A 149 -11.30 5.82 -1.10
N CYS A 150 -10.87 4.68 -0.52
CA CYS A 150 -10.31 4.67 0.82
C CYS A 150 -9.05 5.52 0.88
N TYR A 151 -8.94 6.27 1.96
CA TYR A 151 -7.80 7.15 2.22
C TYR A 151 -7.22 6.85 3.59
N GLY A 152 -5.90 6.75 3.68
CA GLY A 152 -5.17 6.49 4.92
C GLY A 152 -4.30 7.68 5.32
N GLU A 153 -4.24 7.96 6.60
CA GLU A 153 -3.40 9.00 7.19
C GLU A 153 -2.76 8.51 8.48
N ARG A 154 -1.55 8.98 8.75
CA ARG A 154 -0.82 8.68 9.97
C ARG A 154 -0.76 9.93 10.85
N PHE A 155 -1.09 9.77 12.13
CA PHE A 155 -1.01 10.81 13.15
C PHE A 155 0.07 10.45 14.17
N ASP A 156 1.26 11.01 13.98
CA ASP A 156 2.43 10.70 14.81
C ASP A 156 2.25 11.10 16.27
N ASP A 157 1.59 12.19 16.54
CA ASP A 157 1.34 12.70 17.89
C ASP A 157 0.42 11.77 18.69
N LEU A 158 -0.54 11.13 18.00
CA LEU A 158 -1.50 10.21 18.61
C LEU A 158 -1.03 8.76 18.56
N LYS A 159 0.01 8.46 17.78
CA LYS A 159 0.44 7.10 17.45
C LYS A 159 -0.68 6.27 16.80
N GLU A 160 -1.48 6.92 15.98
CA GLU A 160 -2.63 6.31 15.32
C GLU A 160 -2.50 6.35 13.80
N GLY A 161 -3.01 5.29 13.17
CA GLY A 161 -3.35 5.24 11.77
C GLY A 161 -4.85 5.40 11.61
N TRP A 162 -5.29 6.29 10.73
CA TRP A 162 -6.70 6.51 10.42
C TRP A 162 -6.98 6.10 8.99
N LEU A 163 -7.96 5.24 8.82
CA LEU A 163 -8.46 4.82 7.52
C LEU A 163 -9.87 5.35 7.32
N CYS A 164 -10.03 6.25 6.38
CA CYS A 164 -11.33 6.75 5.94
C CYS A 164 -11.90 5.82 4.87
N TYR A 165 -13.14 5.37 5.04
CA TYR A 165 -13.79 4.45 4.12
C TYR A 165 -15.29 4.77 3.99
N ASN A 166 -15.93 4.20 3.00
CA ASN A 166 -17.36 4.30 2.80
C ASN A 166 -18.04 3.01 3.24
N SER A 167 -19.08 3.14 4.05
CA SER A 167 -19.87 2.03 4.59
C SER A 167 -21.22 1.85 3.91
N SER A 168 -21.55 2.69 2.92
CA SER A 168 -22.84 2.62 2.24
C SER A 168 -23.12 1.24 1.64
N PRO A 169 -24.36 0.79 1.55
CA PRO A 169 -24.73 -0.47 0.93
C PRO A 169 -24.17 -0.60 -0.49
N GLN A 170 -23.81 -1.81 -0.89
CA GLN A 170 -23.15 -2.11 -2.18
C GLN A 170 -24.00 -1.76 -3.42
N ASP A 171 -25.29 -1.57 -3.25
CA ASP A 171 -26.25 -1.26 -4.30
C ASP A 171 -26.39 0.24 -4.61
N GLN A 172 -25.74 1.10 -3.82
CA GLN A 172 -25.74 2.54 -4.09
C GLN A 172 -24.71 2.89 -5.17
N THR A 173 -25.20 3.48 -6.25
CA THR A 173 -24.40 3.85 -7.43
C THR A 173 -23.65 5.18 -7.29
N GLU A 174 -24.03 6.01 -6.32
CA GLU A 174 -23.38 7.30 -6.10
C GLU A 174 -22.75 7.35 -4.70
N ILE A 175 -21.46 7.04 -4.64
CA ILE A 175 -20.65 7.13 -3.43
C ILE A 175 -19.66 8.27 -3.63
N THR A 176 -19.93 9.39 -2.96
CA THR A 176 -19.17 10.63 -3.20
C THR A 176 -18.15 10.97 -2.12
N ALA A 177 -18.24 10.35 -0.93
CA ALA A 177 -17.31 10.63 0.17
C ALA A 177 -17.20 9.45 1.15
N SER A 178 -16.10 9.38 1.88
CA SER A 178 -15.95 8.50 3.04
C SER A 178 -16.85 9.01 4.18
N ASP A 179 -17.59 8.11 4.80
CA ASP A 179 -18.54 8.40 5.87
C ASP A 179 -18.11 7.82 7.23
N HIS A 180 -17.07 6.99 7.23
CA HIS A 180 -16.53 6.34 8.43
C HIS A 180 -15.02 6.45 8.51
N VAL A 181 -14.50 6.42 9.73
CA VAL A 181 -13.08 6.36 10.04
C VAL A 181 -12.81 5.18 10.95
N LEU A 182 -11.89 4.32 10.55
CA LEU A 182 -11.28 3.34 11.42
C LEU A 182 -9.98 3.94 11.96
N ALA A 183 -9.91 4.17 13.27
CA ALA A 183 -8.69 4.55 13.95
C ALA A 183 -8.08 3.33 14.67
N PHE A 184 -6.79 3.13 14.54
CA PHE A 184 -6.06 2.07 15.23
C PHE A 184 -4.71 2.57 15.73
N ASN A 185 -4.31 2.08 16.91
CA ASN A 185 -2.97 2.36 17.44
C ASN A 185 -1.95 1.47 16.71
N TYR A 186 -0.93 2.06 16.09
CA TYR A 186 0.04 1.30 15.33
C TYR A 186 1.26 0.82 16.15
N LEU A 187 1.33 1.16 17.43
CA LEU A 187 2.36 0.66 18.33
C LEU A 187 1.96 -0.68 18.97
N ASP A 188 0.66 -0.94 19.07
CA ASP A 188 0.12 -2.11 19.78
C ASP A 188 -0.10 -3.33 18.84
N SER A 189 0.48 -3.31 17.64
CA SER A 189 0.29 -4.34 16.59
C SER A 189 1.40 -5.40 16.56
#